data_7c16451e249f2cae080de0d2c3c8fd36
#
_entry.id   7c16451e249f2cae080de0d2c3c8fd36
#
_cell.length_a   1.000
_cell.length_b   1.000
_cell.length_c   1.000
_cell.angle_alpha   90.00
_cell.angle_beta   90.00
_cell.angle_gamma   90.00
#
_symmetry.space_group_name_H-M   'P 1'
#
loop_
_entity.id
_entity.type
_entity.pdbx_description
1 polymer ?
#
loop_
_entity_poly.entity_id
_entity_poly.type
_entity_poly.pdbx_seq_one_letter_code
_entity_poly.pdbx_strand_id
1 'polypeptide(L)'
;GSNAPTAGTVRLDLMDLRNWDPLQLGENIGYLPQDVQLFPGSIKANIARMRSDASDAAIFEAAEMADVHELISSFSQGYETVVAMDGSPLSGGQKQRVALARAFFNNPRLMVLDEPNSNLDSPGEAALARALLRAKQKGITVVAITQRPTLLTSVDKILLLDQGMVKAIGNRDEILPALLGRAPAAA
;
A
#
# COMPACT_ATOMS: atom_id res chain seq x y z
N GLY A 1 -10.72 7.23 8.73
CA GLY A 1 -10.54 7.89 7.44
C GLY A 1 -10.34 9.38 7.56
N SER A 2 -9.65 9.97 6.59
CA SER A 2 -9.35 11.41 6.56
C SER A 2 -10.61 12.28 6.44
N ASN A 3 -11.66 11.73 5.82
CA ASN A 3 -12.93 12.42 5.62
C ASN A 3 -14.08 11.59 6.18
N ALA A 4 -14.94 12.23 6.95
CA ALA A 4 -16.20 11.62 7.39
C ALA A 4 -17.21 11.64 6.23
N PRO A 5 -18.03 10.60 6.06
CA PRO A 5 -19.10 10.62 5.07
C PRO A 5 -20.15 11.68 5.45
N THR A 6 -20.64 12.44 4.45
CA THR A 6 -21.70 13.44 4.64
C THR A 6 -23.01 12.77 5.08
N ALA A 7 -23.27 11.56 4.59
CA ALA A 7 -24.39 10.73 4.98
C ALA A 7 -23.98 9.25 4.95
N GLY A 8 -24.64 8.41 5.73
CA GLY A 8 -24.31 6.98 5.83
C GLY A 8 -23.19 6.67 6.81
N THR A 9 -22.66 5.45 6.71
CA THR A 9 -21.64 4.92 7.62
C THR A 9 -20.57 4.15 6.84
N VAL A 10 -19.31 4.26 7.28
CA VAL A 10 -18.22 3.38 6.84
C VAL A 10 -17.92 2.40 7.97
N ARG A 11 -17.98 1.12 7.68
CA ARG A 11 -17.81 0.06 8.68
C ARG A 11 -16.63 -0.83 8.33
N LEU A 12 -15.91 -1.25 9.36
CA LEU A 12 -14.89 -2.29 9.30
C LEU A 12 -15.32 -3.36 10.33
N ASP A 13 -15.44 -4.61 9.88
CA ASP A 13 -15.93 -5.73 10.70
C ASP A 13 -17.21 -5.39 11.48
N LEU A 14 -18.21 -4.85 10.77
CA LEU A 14 -19.52 -4.44 11.28
C LEU A 14 -19.51 -3.21 12.22
N MET A 15 -18.38 -2.75 12.70
CA MET A 15 -18.25 -1.58 13.54
C MET A 15 -18.02 -0.32 12.70
N ASP A 16 -18.73 0.77 13.02
CA ASP A 16 -18.49 2.08 12.39
C ASP A 16 -17.06 2.57 12.71
N LEU A 17 -16.33 3.07 11.70
CA LEU A 17 -14.97 3.55 11.88
C LEU A 17 -14.82 4.65 12.93
N ARG A 18 -15.90 5.41 13.20
CA ARG A 18 -15.91 6.44 14.24
C ARG A 18 -15.86 5.89 15.66
N ASN A 19 -16.22 4.61 15.85
CA ASN A 19 -16.25 3.93 17.16
C ASN A 19 -14.97 3.12 17.42
N TRP A 20 -14.05 3.05 16.47
CA TRP A 20 -12.76 2.39 16.67
C TRP A 20 -11.80 3.26 17.48
N ASP A 21 -11.04 2.63 18.36
CA ASP A 21 -9.89 3.29 18.96
C ASP A 21 -8.87 3.65 17.87
N PRO A 22 -8.44 4.93 17.75
CA PRO A 22 -7.52 5.37 16.70
C PRO A 22 -6.16 4.66 16.73
N LEU A 23 -5.66 4.31 17.93
CA LEU A 23 -4.38 3.60 18.06
C LEU A 23 -4.53 2.17 17.57
N GLN A 24 -5.58 1.47 17.99
CA GLN A 24 -5.88 0.11 17.53
C GLN A 24 -6.09 0.07 16.00
N LEU A 25 -6.80 1.05 15.46
CA LEU A 25 -7.02 1.17 14.01
C LEU A 25 -5.68 1.39 13.28
N GLY A 26 -4.85 2.30 13.80
CA GLY A 26 -3.54 2.61 13.24
C GLY A 26 -2.55 1.43 13.27
N GLU A 27 -2.65 0.56 14.27
CA GLU A 27 -1.82 -0.66 14.36
C GLU A 27 -2.23 -1.72 13.34
N ASN A 28 -3.52 -1.81 13.01
CA ASN A 28 -4.06 -2.85 12.13
C ASN A 28 -4.24 -2.42 10.68
N ILE A 29 -4.08 -1.13 10.36
CA ILE A 29 -4.20 -0.61 8.99
C ILE A 29 -2.85 -0.08 8.50
N GLY A 30 -2.41 -0.60 7.34
CA GLY A 30 -1.35 -0.02 6.53
C GLY A 30 -1.93 0.93 5.48
N TYR A 31 -1.37 2.13 5.36
CA TYR A 31 -1.82 3.10 4.37
C TYR A 31 -0.66 3.63 3.52
N LEU A 32 -0.82 3.58 2.21
CA LEU A 32 0.05 4.21 1.25
C LEU A 32 -0.76 5.28 0.49
N PRO A 33 -0.52 6.58 0.74
CA PRO A 33 -1.19 7.67 0.02
C PRO A 33 -0.64 7.82 -1.39
N GLN A 34 -1.42 8.46 -2.28
CA GLN A 34 -1.00 8.82 -3.63
C GLN A 34 0.23 9.75 -3.60
N ASP A 35 0.16 10.81 -2.80
CA ASP A 35 1.27 11.74 -2.59
C ASP A 35 2.13 11.26 -1.42
N VAL A 36 3.15 10.50 -1.75
CA VAL A 36 4.06 9.94 -0.75
C VAL A 36 4.99 11.01 -0.18
N GLN A 37 4.87 11.24 1.12
CA GLN A 37 5.80 12.05 1.89
C GLN A 37 6.50 11.20 2.95
N LEU A 38 7.82 11.37 3.03
CA LEU A 38 8.63 10.83 4.11
C LEU A 38 8.92 11.95 5.11
N PHE A 39 9.02 11.59 6.37
CA PHE A 39 9.36 12.54 7.43
C PHE A 39 10.88 12.71 7.49
N PRO A 40 11.38 13.91 7.87
CA PRO A 40 12.79 14.09 8.18
C PRO A 40 13.25 13.09 9.25
N GLY A 41 14.35 12.38 8.97
CA GLY A 41 14.87 11.33 9.83
C GLY A 41 15.41 10.16 9.03
N SER A 42 15.78 9.05 9.67
CA SER A 42 16.31 7.90 8.95
C SER A 42 15.22 7.14 8.18
N ILE A 43 15.62 6.36 7.18
CA ILE A 43 14.73 5.40 6.50
C ILE A 43 14.10 4.45 7.52
N LYS A 44 14.91 3.98 8.48
CA LYS A 44 14.47 3.16 9.62
C LYS A 44 13.31 3.80 10.38
N ALA A 45 13.48 5.06 10.78
CA ALA A 45 12.44 5.81 11.49
C ALA A 45 11.16 5.97 10.66
N ASN A 46 11.30 6.22 9.36
CA ASN A 46 10.15 6.31 8.46
C ASN A 46 9.36 4.99 8.36
N ILE A 47 10.05 3.85 8.21
CA ILE A 47 9.39 2.53 8.19
C ILE A 47 8.70 2.27 9.53
N ALA A 48 9.37 2.58 10.64
CA ALA A 48 8.85 2.44 12.00
C ALA A 48 7.69 3.40 12.35
N ARG A 49 7.21 4.21 11.39
CA ARG A 49 6.18 5.25 11.64
C ARG A 49 6.58 6.22 12.76
N MET A 50 7.88 6.55 12.84
CA MET A 50 8.51 7.41 13.84
C MET A 50 8.40 6.87 15.28
N ARG A 51 8.14 5.58 15.47
CA ARG A 51 8.07 4.93 16.78
C ARG A 51 9.48 4.64 17.30
N SER A 52 9.78 5.07 18.53
CA SER A 52 11.06 4.83 19.18
C SER A 52 11.18 3.42 19.79
N ASP A 53 10.04 2.72 19.98
CA ASP A 53 9.95 1.38 20.56
C ASP A 53 9.93 0.26 19.50
N ALA A 54 10.09 0.61 18.22
CA ALA A 54 10.07 -0.34 17.13
C ALA A 54 11.33 -1.22 17.14
N SER A 55 11.15 -2.55 17.06
CA SER A 55 12.28 -3.47 16.94
C SER A 55 12.87 -3.47 15.54
N ASP A 56 14.17 -3.68 15.42
CA ASP A 56 14.86 -3.82 14.13
C ASP A 56 14.28 -4.98 13.31
N ALA A 57 13.91 -6.07 13.97
CA ALA A 57 13.29 -7.23 13.30
C ALA A 57 11.97 -6.86 12.60
N ALA A 58 11.09 -6.08 13.25
CA ALA A 58 9.84 -5.64 12.65
C ALA A 58 10.07 -4.68 11.46
N ILE A 59 11.10 -3.83 11.54
CA ILE A 59 11.48 -2.91 10.47
C ILE A 59 12.01 -3.68 9.27
N PHE A 60 12.90 -4.66 9.49
CA PHE A 60 13.46 -5.50 8.43
C PHE A 60 12.37 -6.36 7.79
N GLU A 61 11.49 -6.97 8.57
CA GLU A 61 10.36 -7.73 8.04
C GLU A 61 9.47 -6.86 7.14
N ALA A 62 9.17 -5.63 7.55
CA ALA A 62 8.39 -4.70 6.73
C ALA A 62 9.09 -4.34 5.42
N ALA A 63 10.42 -4.15 5.43
CA ALA A 63 11.22 -3.87 4.25
C ALA A 63 11.28 -5.07 3.30
N GLU A 64 11.40 -6.28 3.82
CA GLU A 64 11.34 -7.53 3.06
C GLU A 64 9.96 -7.73 2.42
N MET A 65 8.89 -7.48 3.19
CA MET A 65 7.52 -7.55 2.67
C MET A 65 7.29 -6.60 1.50
N ALA A 66 7.84 -5.39 1.57
CA ALA A 66 7.74 -4.37 0.53
C ALA A 66 8.76 -4.57 -0.62
N ASP A 67 9.61 -5.58 -0.55
CA ASP A 67 10.67 -5.84 -1.52
C ASP A 67 11.65 -4.66 -1.69
N VAL A 68 12.00 -4.01 -0.58
CA VAL A 68 12.84 -2.80 -0.58
C VAL A 68 14.12 -2.95 0.24
N HIS A 69 14.32 -4.08 0.92
CA HIS A 69 15.49 -4.35 1.77
C HIS A 69 16.81 -4.18 1.01
N GLU A 70 16.95 -4.82 -0.14
CA GLU A 70 18.16 -4.76 -0.97
C GLU A 70 18.46 -3.31 -1.43
N LEU A 71 17.41 -2.56 -1.81
CA LEU A 71 17.55 -1.15 -2.17
C LEU A 71 18.09 -0.35 -0.98
N ILE A 72 17.52 -0.52 0.22
CA ILE A 72 17.95 0.20 1.42
C ILE A 72 19.40 -0.19 1.76
N SER A 73 19.74 -1.47 1.69
CA SER A 73 21.08 -1.98 1.97
C SER A 73 22.15 -1.47 0.98
N SER A 74 21.74 -1.05 -0.22
CA SER A 74 22.65 -0.46 -1.22
C SER A 74 23.08 0.98 -0.91
N PHE A 75 22.39 1.68 -0.02
CA PHE A 75 22.82 3.02 0.42
C PHE A 75 24.03 2.93 1.35
N SER A 76 24.90 3.93 1.31
CA SER A 76 26.13 3.96 2.13
C SER A 76 25.86 3.88 3.63
N GLN A 77 24.71 4.38 4.11
CA GLN A 77 24.27 4.33 5.50
C GLN A 77 23.11 3.33 5.72
N GLY A 78 22.73 2.57 4.70
CA GLY A 78 21.67 1.59 4.81
C GLY A 78 20.37 2.18 5.38
N TYR A 79 19.85 1.55 6.41
CA TYR A 79 18.63 1.98 7.11
C TYR A 79 18.79 3.31 7.87
N GLU A 80 20.01 3.71 8.19
CA GLU A 80 20.29 4.99 8.86
C GLU A 80 20.47 6.14 7.86
N THR A 81 20.28 5.90 6.56
CA THR A 81 20.25 6.95 5.55
C THR A 81 19.23 8.03 5.94
N VAL A 82 19.70 9.26 6.10
CA VAL A 82 18.89 10.40 6.53
C VAL A 82 18.10 10.93 5.34
N VAL A 83 16.79 11.04 5.52
CA VAL A 83 15.85 11.66 4.58
C VAL A 83 15.59 13.10 5.02
N ALA A 84 15.80 14.06 4.15
CA ALA A 84 15.52 15.48 4.42
C ALA A 84 14.02 15.80 4.23
N MET A 85 13.62 17.03 4.54
CA MET A 85 12.22 17.48 4.45
C MET A 85 11.65 17.42 3.01
N ASP A 86 12.50 17.60 1.99
CA ASP A 86 12.14 17.43 0.57
C ASP A 86 12.17 15.96 0.10
N GLY A 87 12.55 15.07 1.00
CA GLY A 87 12.68 13.64 0.75
C GLY A 87 13.99 13.22 0.08
N SER A 88 14.96 14.16 -0.12
CA SER A 88 16.29 13.78 -0.62
C SER A 88 17.04 12.89 0.41
N PRO A 89 17.92 11.99 -0.03
CA PRO A 89 18.41 11.78 -1.39
C PRO A 89 17.58 10.79 -2.24
N LEU A 90 16.36 10.41 -1.79
CA LEU A 90 15.58 9.38 -2.44
C LEU A 90 14.83 9.90 -3.69
N SER A 91 14.82 9.12 -4.76
CA SER A 91 13.94 9.36 -5.92
C SER A 91 12.46 9.13 -5.56
N GLY A 92 11.52 9.58 -6.40
CA GLY A 92 10.08 9.38 -6.18
C GLY A 92 9.71 7.90 -6.02
N GLY A 93 10.24 7.03 -6.89
CA GLY A 93 10.01 5.58 -6.80
C GLY A 93 10.63 4.95 -5.54
N GLN A 94 11.81 5.41 -5.12
CA GLN A 94 12.43 4.96 -3.87
C GLN A 94 11.62 5.39 -2.65
N LYS A 95 11.13 6.64 -2.62
CA LYS A 95 10.21 7.12 -1.57
C LYS A 95 8.96 6.25 -1.49
N GLN A 96 8.37 5.91 -2.63
CA GLN A 96 7.17 5.09 -2.70
C GLN A 96 7.40 3.68 -2.16
N ARG A 97 8.54 3.06 -2.47
CA ARG A 97 8.91 1.73 -1.93
C ARG A 97 9.16 1.76 -0.43
N VAL A 98 9.82 2.80 0.10
CA VAL A 98 9.99 2.99 1.56
C VAL A 98 8.64 3.22 2.25
N ALA A 99 7.75 4.01 1.64
CA ALA A 99 6.40 4.22 2.18
C ALA A 99 5.53 2.95 2.13
N LEU A 100 5.76 2.08 1.14
CA LEU A 100 5.11 0.77 1.11
C LEU A 100 5.61 -0.10 2.28
N ALA A 101 6.91 -0.09 2.61
CA ALA A 101 7.42 -0.76 3.82
C ALA A 101 6.79 -0.18 5.10
N ARG A 102 6.66 1.14 5.20
CA ARG A 102 5.92 1.79 6.30
C ARG A 102 4.47 1.31 6.41
N ALA A 103 3.82 1.02 5.28
CA ALA A 103 2.47 0.46 5.28
C ALA A 103 2.44 -0.99 5.79
N PHE A 104 3.47 -1.79 5.52
CA PHE A 104 3.62 -3.17 6.02
C PHE A 104 4.04 -3.27 7.49
N PHE A 105 4.55 -2.17 8.06
CA PHE A 105 5.09 -2.20 9.42
C PHE A 105 4.06 -2.71 10.44
N ASN A 106 4.47 -3.61 11.34
CA ASN A 106 3.66 -4.32 12.33
C ASN A 106 2.59 -5.27 11.75
N ASN A 107 2.80 -5.81 10.55
CA ASN A 107 1.90 -6.82 9.98
C ASN A 107 0.41 -6.43 10.03
N PRO A 108 -0.01 -5.37 9.32
CA PRO A 108 -1.38 -4.90 9.34
C PRO A 108 -2.34 -5.98 8.83
N ARG A 109 -3.59 -5.96 9.27
CA ARG A 109 -4.64 -6.85 8.76
C ARG A 109 -5.28 -6.33 7.47
N LEU A 110 -5.28 -5.02 7.30
CA LEU A 110 -5.79 -4.33 6.12
C LEU A 110 -4.75 -3.37 5.59
N MET A 111 -4.52 -3.38 4.30
CA MET A 111 -3.75 -2.33 3.61
C MET A 111 -4.63 -1.58 2.63
N VAL A 112 -4.51 -0.26 2.61
CA VAL A 112 -5.14 0.62 1.62
C VAL A 112 -4.02 1.32 0.86
N LEU A 113 -3.96 1.09 -0.44
CA LEU A 113 -2.91 1.60 -1.33
C LEU A 113 -3.55 2.50 -2.38
N ASP A 114 -3.18 3.76 -2.39
CA ASP A 114 -3.71 4.75 -3.33
C ASP A 114 -2.67 5.02 -4.42
N GLU A 115 -2.96 4.62 -5.66
CA GLU A 115 -2.08 4.68 -6.83
C GLU A 115 -0.64 4.18 -6.53
N PRO A 116 -0.48 2.94 -6.00
CA PRO A 116 0.80 2.45 -5.47
C PRO A 116 1.90 2.31 -6.52
N ASN A 117 1.58 2.45 -7.80
CA ASN A 117 2.50 2.32 -8.93
C ASN A 117 2.71 3.63 -9.72
N SER A 118 2.25 4.78 -9.20
CA SER A 118 2.29 6.07 -9.93
C SER A 118 3.70 6.53 -10.29
N ASN A 119 4.68 6.33 -9.40
CA ASN A 119 6.07 6.80 -9.55
C ASN A 119 7.08 5.66 -9.76
N LEU A 120 6.62 4.44 -10.01
CA LEU A 120 7.49 3.28 -10.14
C LEU A 120 7.96 3.08 -11.58
N ASP A 121 9.21 2.71 -11.72
CA ASP A 121 9.81 2.13 -12.92
C ASP A 121 9.49 0.63 -13.00
N SER A 122 9.90 -0.04 -14.10
CA SER A 122 9.63 -1.47 -14.28
C SER A 122 10.16 -2.36 -13.14
N PRO A 123 11.38 -2.18 -12.59
CA PRO A 123 11.83 -2.89 -11.39
C PRO A 123 10.96 -2.61 -10.16
N GLY A 124 10.52 -1.37 -9.98
CA GLY A 124 9.63 -0.98 -8.88
C GLY A 124 8.23 -1.60 -9.00
N GLU A 125 7.66 -1.66 -10.21
CA GLU A 125 6.38 -2.36 -10.45
C GLU A 125 6.49 -3.86 -10.15
N ALA A 126 7.60 -4.49 -10.55
CA ALA A 126 7.85 -5.89 -10.22
C ALA A 126 7.99 -6.11 -8.70
N ALA A 127 8.65 -5.18 -7.98
CA ALA A 127 8.75 -5.22 -6.53
C ALA A 127 7.37 -5.09 -5.87
N LEU A 128 6.52 -4.17 -6.34
CA LEU A 128 5.14 -4.02 -5.86
C LEU A 128 4.33 -5.30 -6.08
N ALA A 129 4.43 -5.92 -7.25
CA ALA A 129 3.73 -7.18 -7.52
C ALA A 129 4.15 -8.31 -6.55
N ARG A 130 5.46 -8.43 -6.26
CA ARG A 130 5.96 -9.39 -5.25
C ARG A 130 5.45 -9.06 -3.86
N ALA A 131 5.43 -7.79 -3.47
CA ALA A 131 4.91 -7.34 -2.18
C ALA A 131 3.42 -7.69 -2.01
N LEU A 132 2.59 -7.48 -3.04
CA LEU A 132 1.17 -7.86 -3.02
C LEU A 132 0.98 -9.38 -2.91
N LEU A 133 1.81 -10.16 -3.59
CA LEU A 133 1.77 -11.62 -3.46
C LEU A 133 2.13 -12.08 -2.04
N ARG A 134 3.17 -11.49 -1.43
CA ARG A 134 3.54 -11.77 -0.03
C ARG A 134 2.42 -11.36 0.94
N ALA A 135 1.77 -10.20 0.71
CA ALA A 135 0.62 -9.77 1.51
C ALA A 135 -0.50 -10.82 1.47
N LYS A 136 -0.85 -11.31 0.27
CA LYS A 136 -1.85 -12.36 0.07
C LYS A 136 -1.46 -13.65 0.81
N GLN A 137 -0.21 -14.09 0.70
CA GLN A 137 0.29 -15.30 1.38
C GLN A 137 0.22 -15.19 2.91
N LYS A 138 0.39 -13.97 3.45
CA LYS A 138 0.23 -13.68 4.90
C LYS A 138 -1.22 -13.43 5.32
N GLY A 139 -2.18 -13.51 4.41
CA GLY A 139 -3.59 -13.27 4.72
C GLY A 139 -3.94 -11.80 4.99
N ILE A 140 -3.10 -10.86 4.53
CA ILE A 140 -3.36 -9.43 4.63
C ILE A 140 -4.38 -9.05 3.55
N THR A 141 -5.49 -8.43 3.94
CA THR A 141 -6.45 -7.87 2.98
C THR A 141 -5.87 -6.59 2.36
N VAL A 142 -5.84 -6.51 1.03
CA VAL A 142 -5.34 -5.33 0.31
C VAL A 142 -6.46 -4.71 -0.51
N VAL A 143 -6.69 -3.42 -0.32
CA VAL A 143 -7.53 -2.57 -1.17
C VAL A 143 -6.60 -1.62 -1.92
N ALA A 144 -6.47 -1.80 -3.24
CA ALA A 144 -5.64 -0.93 -4.08
C ALA A 144 -6.54 -0.11 -5.00
N ILE A 145 -6.35 1.21 -5.00
CA ILE A 145 -6.98 2.14 -5.94
C ILE A 145 -5.98 2.37 -7.06
N THR A 146 -6.35 2.10 -8.30
CA THR A 146 -5.45 2.32 -9.44
C THR A 146 -6.22 2.50 -10.74
N GLN A 147 -5.63 3.24 -11.67
CA GLN A 147 -6.08 3.35 -13.06
C GLN A 147 -5.23 2.48 -14.00
N ARG A 148 -4.17 1.82 -13.50
CA ARG A 148 -3.25 1.04 -14.32
C ARG A 148 -3.67 -0.43 -14.41
N PRO A 149 -3.93 -0.96 -15.63
CA PRO A 149 -4.36 -2.35 -15.83
C PRO A 149 -3.37 -3.40 -15.30
N THR A 150 -2.07 -3.07 -15.24
CA THR A 150 -1.01 -4.00 -14.79
C THR A 150 -1.26 -4.51 -13.37
N LEU A 151 -1.72 -3.64 -12.46
CA LEU A 151 -2.02 -4.02 -11.09
C LEU A 151 -3.29 -4.90 -11.01
N LEU A 152 -4.26 -4.67 -11.89
CA LEU A 152 -5.53 -5.42 -11.89
C LEU A 152 -5.35 -6.92 -12.19
N THR A 153 -4.23 -7.31 -12.80
CA THR A 153 -3.92 -8.74 -13.02
C THR A 153 -3.55 -9.49 -11.75
N SER A 154 -3.19 -8.77 -10.68
CA SER A 154 -2.69 -9.35 -9.41
C SER A 154 -3.74 -9.39 -8.30
N VAL A 155 -4.96 -8.90 -8.55
CA VAL A 155 -6.04 -8.85 -7.56
C VAL A 155 -7.04 -9.99 -7.72
N ASP A 156 -7.81 -10.30 -6.68
CA ASP A 156 -8.85 -11.33 -6.72
C ASP A 156 -10.19 -10.77 -7.21
N LYS A 157 -10.50 -9.53 -6.80
CA LYS A 157 -11.76 -8.85 -7.11
C LYS A 157 -11.49 -7.44 -7.64
N ILE A 158 -12.40 -6.97 -8.49
CA ILE A 158 -12.38 -5.61 -9.03
C ILE A 158 -13.71 -4.94 -8.67
N LEU A 159 -13.60 -3.72 -8.15
CA LEU A 159 -14.70 -2.79 -7.97
C LEU A 159 -14.50 -1.62 -8.95
N LEU A 160 -15.45 -1.41 -9.84
CA LEU A 160 -15.45 -0.29 -10.77
C LEU A 160 -16.35 0.83 -10.25
N LEU A 161 -15.76 2.00 -10.03
CA LEU A 161 -16.46 3.22 -9.66
C LEU A 161 -16.51 4.18 -10.84
N ASP A 162 -17.65 4.79 -11.08
CA ASP A 162 -17.81 5.86 -12.04
C ASP A 162 -18.81 6.90 -11.53
N GLN A 163 -18.45 8.18 -11.59
CA GLN A 163 -19.25 9.30 -11.10
C GLN A 163 -19.78 9.09 -9.67
N GLY A 164 -18.96 8.52 -8.79
CA GLY A 164 -19.30 8.25 -7.38
C GLY A 164 -20.23 7.04 -7.16
N MET A 165 -20.56 6.29 -8.19
CA MET A 165 -21.44 5.11 -8.14
C MET A 165 -20.66 3.83 -8.45
N VAL A 166 -21.08 2.71 -7.82
CA VAL A 166 -20.58 1.38 -8.16
C VAL A 166 -21.19 0.96 -9.50
N LYS A 167 -20.35 0.86 -10.53
CA LYS A 167 -20.75 0.33 -11.84
C LYS A 167 -20.71 -1.19 -11.93
N ALA A 168 -19.69 -1.79 -11.35
CA ALA A 168 -19.52 -3.24 -11.32
C ALA A 168 -18.68 -3.64 -10.10
N ILE A 169 -18.95 -4.83 -9.58
CA ILE A 169 -18.13 -5.52 -8.59
C ILE A 169 -18.17 -7.01 -8.88
N GLY A 170 -17.03 -7.67 -8.91
CA GLY A 170 -16.98 -9.11 -9.20
C GLY A 170 -15.55 -9.65 -9.13
N ASN A 171 -15.40 -10.92 -9.50
CA ASN A 171 -14.09 -11.53 -9.63
C ASN A 171 -13.30 -10.87 -10.76
N ARG A 172 -11.97 -10.82 -10.60
CA ARG A 172 -11.07 -10.24 -11.62
C ARG A 172 -11.36 -10.81 -13.01
N ASP A 173 -11.51 -12.13 -13.13
CA ASP A 173 -11.65 -12.82 -14.42
C ASP A 173 -12.97 -12.51 -15.12
N GLU A 174 -13.98 -12.02 -14.38
CA GLU A 174 -15.27 -11.56 -14.91
C GLU A 174 -15.19 -10.10 -15.38
N ILE A 175 -14.55 -9.24 -14.59
CA ILE A 175 -14.57 -7.78 -14.80
C ILE A 175 -13.44 -7.31 -15.73
N LEU A 176 -12.23 -7.87 -15.60
CA LEU A 176 -11.05 -7.40 -16.31
C LEU A 176 -11.17 -7.49 -17.85
N PRO A 177 -11.71 -8.57 -18.46
CA PRO A 177 -11.88 -8.63 -19.91
C PRO A 177 -12.74 -7.50 -20.45
N ALA A 178 -13.85 -7.18 -19.77
CA ALA A 178 -14.75 -6.09 -20.17
C ALA A 178 -14.06 -4.72 -20.09
N LEU A 179 -13.22 -4.48 -19.06
CA LEU A 179 -12.45 -3.25 -18.91
C LEU A 179 -11.39 -3.08 -20.01
N LEU A 180 -10.80 -4.19 -20.51
CA LEU A 180 -9.79 -4.18 -21.57
C LEU A 180 -10.39 -4.20 -22.98
N GLY A 181 -11.72 -4.10 -23.13
CA GLY A 181 -12.41 -4.19 -24.43
C GLY A 181 -12.31 -5.57 -25.10
N ARG A 182 -12.00 -6.62 -24.31
CA ARG A 182 -11.99 -8.01 -24.78
C ARG A 182 -13.32 -8.64 -24.43
N ALA A 183 -13.93 -9.36 -25.37
CA ALA A 183 -15.12 -10.15 -25.09
C ALA A 183 -14.83 -11.13 -23.93
N PRO A 184 -15.79 -11.34 -22.99
CA PRO A 184 -15.61 -12.33 -21.95
C PRO A 184 -15.35 -13.69 -22.60
N ALA A 185 -14.39 -14.44 -22.09
CA ALA A 185 -14.17 -15.82 -22.53
C ALA A 185 -15.49 -16.58 -22.33
N ALA A 186 -16.04 -17.14 -23.41
CA ALA A 186 -17.22 -17.98 -23.33
C ALA A 186 -16.95 -19.13 -22.36
N ALA A 187 -17.85 -19.30 -21.38
CA ALA A 187 -17.82 -20.38 -20.42
C ALA A 187 -18.13 -21.74 -21.08
#